data_bf1dfd900ee45c502304c6c6eef1ecf2
#
_entry.id   bf1dfd900ee45c502304c6c6eef1ecf2
#
_cell.length_a   1.000
_cell.length_b   1.000
_cell.length_c   1.000
_cell.angle_alpha   90.00
_cell.angle_beta   90.00
_cell.angle_gamma   90.00
#
_symmetry.space_group_name_H-M   'P 1'
#
loop_
_entity.id
_entity.type
_entity.pdbx_description
1 polymer ?
#
loop_
_entity_poly.entity_id
_entity_poly.type
_entity_poly.pdbx_seq_one_letter_code
_entity_poly.pdbx_strand_id
1 'polypeptide(L)'
;MKREEGKMRALSGRVFNFQGKNLRIHIPLTNPSRTFSAITYLLWDDLVNQSSKKCGPEGTKLHINKKKLHHAEKMIRGAFIELYKGLGYLKTYRNLNMLAFAKILKKFDKVTNKQVLPIYLKVVESSYFNSSDKVMKLADEVEEIFVKHFSEDDKRKAMKYLKPTHRKESHAVTFFIGLFAGCFIALFAGYVIVAHITGMYKPQSDTVYMETVYPVLSMFSLLFLHFFLYGCNIFMWRKTRINYSFIFELAPTKELKYRDVFLICTTSMTAVVGVLFVHLSLVAKKYSYSHVKAIPGLLLLVFVTLLVCPLNIFYKSSRYRFLRVIRNIILSPLYKVVMLDFFMADQLCSQVPMLRNLEYVACYYITGSFKNQDYGYCMKNKNYRDLAYAVSFLPYYWRAMQCARRWFDEGQTSHLVNLGKYVSAMLAAGAKVAYEKERSIGGLCLVVAVSSGATVYQLYWDFVKDWGLLQFHSNNPWLRNELMLRRKFIYYISMGLNLVLRLAWLQTVLHYNFGSVDYRVTGLFLAALEVIRRGHWNFYRLENEHLNNAGKFRAVKIVPLPFHEVDDPED
;
A
#
# COMPACT_ATOMS: atom_id res chain seq x y z
N MET A 1 -44.31 -17.53 -8.03
CA MET A 1 -43.10 -18.33 -7.78
C MET A 1 -42.74 -19.19 -8.98
N LYS A 2 -42.85 -18.70 -10.22
CA LYS A 2 -42.51 -19.45 -11.45
C LYS A 2 -41.78 -18.57 -12.51
N ARG A 3 -41.16 -17.45 -12.10
CA ARG A 3 -40.57 -16.48 -13.04
C ARG A 3 -39.07 -16.21 -12.87
N GLU A 4 -38.39 -16.84 -11.87
CA GLU A 4 -36.95 -16.68 -11.64
C GLU A 4 -36.08 -17.86 -12.07
N GLU A 5 -36.64 -19.03 -12.33
CA GLU A 5 -35.85 -20.18 -12.82
C GLU A 5 -35.40 -20.07 -14.27
N GLY A 6 -35.98 -19.17 -15.06
CA GLY A 6 -35.67 -19.00 -16.49
C GLY A 6 -34.40 -18.21 -16.80
N LYS A 7 -33.88 -17.39 -15.87
CA LYS A 7 -32.71 -16.53 -16.10
C LYS A 7 -31.36 -17.15 -15.72
N MET A 8 -31.36 -18.21 -14.95
CA MET A 8 -30.12 -18.89 -14.54
C MET A 8 -29.61 -19.96 -15.52
N ARG A 9 -30.41 -20.33 -16.54
CA ARG A 9 -30.03 -21.33 -17.56
C ARG A 9 -29.29 -20.79 -18.79
N ALA A 10 -29.16 -19.47 -18.93
CA ALA A 10 -28.57 -18.83 -20.12
C ALA A 10 -27.06 -18.58 -20.05
N LEU A 11 -26.38 -18.95 -18.96
CA LEU A 11 -24.93 -18.75 -18.74
C LEU A 11 -24.12 -20.05 -18.66
N SER A 12 -24.70 -21.20 -19.07
CA SER A 12 -23.99 -22.47 -19.02
C SER A 12 -23.51 -22.91 -20.41
N GLY A 13 -22.20 -22.88 -20.61
CA GLY A 13 -21.56 -23.86 -21.46
C GLY A 13 -21.39 -23.49 -22.91
N ARG A 14 -20.29 -22.83 -23.27
CA ARG A 14 -19.72 -23.00 -24.62
C ARG A 14 -19.03 -24.36 -24.69
N VAL A 15 -19.51 -25.19 -25.61
CA VAL A 15 -18.92 -26.52 -25.92
C VAL A 15 -17.73 -26.30 -26.84
N PHE A 16 -16.55 -26.72 -26.43
CA PHE A 16 -15.39 -26.78 -27.31
C PHE A 16 -15.22 -28.21 -27.79
N ASN A 17 -15.24 -28.41 -29.12
CA ASN A 17 -14.97 -29.69 -29.75
C ASN A 17 -13.46 -29.82 -29.97
N PHE A 18 -12.82 -30.71 -29.25
CA PHE A 18 -11.43 -31.06 -29.45
C PHE A 18 -11.35 -32.58 -29.73
N GLN A 19 -10.91 -32.97 -30.93
CA GLN A 19 -10.70 -34.35 -31.34
C GLN A 19 -11.85 -35.35 -31.02
N GLY A 20 -13.10 -35.00 -31.37
CA GLY A 20 -14.21 -35.95 -31.26
C GLY A 20 -14.66 -36.32 -29.84
N LYS A 21 -14.13 -35.71 -28.81
CA LYS A 21 -14.59 -35.85 -27.41
C LYS A 21 -15.15 -34.55 -26.90
N ASN A 22 -16.44 -34.55 -26.54
CA ASN A 22 -17.11 -33.42 -25.91
C ASN A 22 -16.63 -33.25 -24.46
N LEU A 23 -15.66 -32.35 -24.23
CA LEU A 23 -15.24 -31.97 -22.89
C LEU A 23 -16.11 -30.82 -22.39
N ARG A 24 -17.06 -31.11 -21.52
CA ARG A 24 -17.81 -30.03 -20.79
C ARG A 24 -16.99 -29.59 -19.60
N ILE A 25 -16.27 -28.49 -19.73
CA ILE A 25 -15.59 -27.87 -18.61
C ILE A 25 -16.55 -26.85 -18.00
N HIS A 26 -17.15 -27.20 -16.86
CA HIS A 26 -17.81 -26.24 -16.00
C HIS A 26 -16.73 -25.48 -15.22
N ILE A 27 -16.42 -24.27 -15.66
CA ILE A 27 -15.45 -23.40 -14.96
C ILE A 27 -16.25 -22.61 -13.91
N PRO A 28 -16.06 -22.85 -12.61
CA PRO A 28 -16.67 -22.02 -11.59
C PRO A 28 -16.06 -20.61 -11.62
N LEU A 29 -16.92 -19.60 -11.54
CA LEU A 29 -16.63 -18.15 -11.61
C LEU A 29 -15.86 -17.64 -10.37
N THR A 30 -14.62 -18.05 -10.18
CA THR A 30 -13.81 -17.57 -9.03
C THR A 30 -12.84 -16.44 -9.37
N ASN A 31 -12.58 -16.14 -10.64
CA ASN A 31 -11.89 -14.91 -11.07
C ASN A 31 -12.13 -14.64 -12.56
N PRO A 32 -13.19 -13.91 -12.94
CA PRO A 32 -13.56 -13.70 -14.34
C PRO A 32 -12.47 -13.01 -15.18
N SER A 33 -11.59 -12.22 -14.57
CA SER A 33 -10.57 -11.48 -15.31
C SER A 33 -9.40 -12.34 -15.80
N ARG A 34 -9.01 -13.41 -15.09
CA ARG A 34 -7.91 -14.30 -15.51
C ARG A 34 -8.37 -15.35 -16.51
N THR A 35 -9.55 -15.93 -16.29
CA THR A 35 -10.17 -16.86 -17.24
C THR A 35 -10.53 -16.13 -18.53
N PHE A 36 -11.05 -14.90 -18.44
CA PHE A 36 -11.37 -14.09 -19.60
C PHE A 36 -10.09 -13.69 -20.38
N SER A 37 -9.01 -13.30 -19.70
CA SER A 37 -7.75 -12.96 -20.38
C SER A 37 -7.07 -14.19 -21.01
N ALA A 38 -7.18 -15.37 -20.42
CA ALA A 38 -6.67 -16.61 -21.01
C ALA A 38 -7.50 -17.03 -22.23
N ILE A 39 -8.82 -16.95 -22.17
CA ILE A 39 -9.74 -17.23 -23.28
C ILE A 39 -9.57 -16.18 -24.38
N THR A 40 -9.47 -14.90 -24.04
CA THR A 40 -9.26 -13.81 -25.03
C THR A 40 -7.89 -13.95 -25.71
N TYR A 41 -6.85 -14.35 -24.99
CA TYR A 41 -5.53 -14.59 -25.57
C TYR A 41 -5.54 -15.77 -26.53
N LEU A 42 -6.20 -16.88 -26.18
CA LEU A 42 -6.34 -18.05 -27.04
C LEU A 42 -7.20 -17.76 -28.28
N LEU A 43 -8.30 -17.00 -28.12
CA LEU A 43 -9.17 -16.58 -29.22
C LEU A 43 -8.47 -15.56 -30.14
N TRP A 44 -7.70 -14.63 -29.59
CA TRP A 44 -6.92 -13.66 -30.36
C TRP A 44 -5.80 -14.34 -31.16
N ASP A 45 -5.14 -15.32 -30.55
CA ASP A 45 -4.07 -16.08 -31.20
C ASP A 45 -4.61 -16.97 -32.33
N ASP A 46 -5.82 -17.55 -32.18
CA ASP A 46 -6.52 -18.28 -33.25
C ASP A 46 -6.96 -17.34 -34.38
N LEU A 47 -7.47 -16.13 -34.06
CA LEU A 47 -7.91 -15.15 -35.06
C LEU A 47 -6.73 -14.59 -35.88
N VAL A 48 -5.61 -14.30 -35.23
CA VAL A 48 -4.39 -13.79 -35.87
C VAL A 48 -3.73 -14.85 -36.73
N ASN A 49 -3.75 -16.13 -36.31
CA ASN A 49 -3.17 -17.24 -37.08
C ASN A 49 -4.07 -17.70 -38.22
N GLN A 50 -5.40 -17.50 -38.17
CA GLN A 50 -6.29 -17.75 -39.31
C GLN A 50 -6.12 -16.73 -40.44
N SER A 51 -5.73 -15.48 -40.09
CA SER A 51 -5.50 -14.42 -41.07
C SER A 51 -4.23 -14.64 -41.93
N SER A 52 -3.29 -15.49 -41.51
CA SER A 52 -2.03 -15.73 -42.22
C SER A 52 -2.03 -16.98 -43.10
N LYS A 53 -3.12 -17.76 -43.19
CA LYS A 53 -3.17 -18.96 -44.04
C LYS A 53 -3.97 -18.71 -45.30
N LYS A 54 -3.30 -18.21 -46.33
CA LYS A 54 -3.74 -18.41 -47.72
C LYS A 54 -3.53 -19.88 -48.12
N CYS A 55 -4.60 -20.45 -48.63
CA CYS A 55 -4.79 -21.67 -49.38
C CYS A 55 -3.56 -22.48 -49.84
N GLY A 56 -3.55 -23.78 -49.49
CA GLY A 56 -2.87 -24.85 -50.16
C GLY A 56 -3.43 -26.18 -49.67
N PRO A 57 -3.74 -27.16 -50.56
CA PRO A 57 -4.41 -28.42 -50.19
C PRO A 57 -3.41 -29.43 -49.62
N GLU A 58 -3.94 -30.28 -48.75
CA GLU A 58 -3.36 -31.50 -48.18
C GLU A 58 -2.54 -31.40 -46.90
N GLY A 59 -3.06 -32.03 -45.87
CA GLY A 59 -2.30 -32.81 -44.88
C GLY A 59 -1.44 -32.02 -43.92
N THR A 60 -1.85 -30.87 -43.38
CA THR A 60 -1.03 -30.14 -42.40
C THR A 60 -1.20 -30.69 -40.99
N LYS A 61 -0.19 -31.43 -40.50
CA LYS A 61 0.07 -31.66 -39.08
C LYS A 61 0.09 -30.32 -38.36
N LEU A 62 -0.83 -30.09 -37.41
CA LEU A 62 -0.86 -28.92 -36.55
C LEU A 62 0.51 -28.75 -35.86
N HIS A 63 1.29 -27.79 -36.31
CA HIS A 63 2.57 -27.45 -35.67
C HIS A 63 2.30 -26.68 -34.39
N ILE A 64 2.01 -27.39 -33.29
CA ILE A 64 1.78 -26.82 -32.00
C ILE A 64 3.10 -26.23 -31.50
N ASN A 65 3.15 -24.92 -31.32
CA ASN A 65 4.32 -24.25 -30.78
C ASN A 65 4.52 -24.70 -29.32
N LYS A 66 5.57 -25.47 -29.05
CA LYS A 66 5.90 -26.01 -27.72
C LYS A 66 5.94 -24.95 -26.61
N LYS A 67 6.38 -23.72 -26.93
CA LYS A 67 6.41 -22.61 -25.95
C LYS A 67 5.00 -22.15 -25.56
N LYS A 68 4.07 -22.10 -26.54
CA LYS A 68 2.67 -21.71 -26.28
C LYS A 68 1.94 -22.79 -25.48
N LEU A 69 2.17 -24.07 -25.82
CA LEU A 69 1.62 -25.19 -25.08
C LEU A 69 2.08 -25.19 -23.60
N HIS A 70 3.36 -25.02 -23.36
CA HIS A 70 3.90 -24.94 -22.00
C HIS A 70 3.38 -23.73 -21.22
N HIS A 71 3.16 -22.60 -21.90
CA HIS A 71 2.55 -21.43 -21.26
C HIS A 71 1.09 -21.69 -20.87
N ALA A 72 0.30 -22.30 -21.75
CA ALA A 72 -1.08 -22.69 -21.48
C ALA A 72 -1.16 -23.71 -20.33
N GLU A 73 -0.32 -24.71 -20.32
CA GLU A 73 -0.21 -25.69 -19.24
C GLU A 73 0.07 -25.02 -17.90
N LYS A 74 1.04 -24.11 -17.84
CA LYS A 74 1.37 -23.35 -16.62
C LYS A 74 0.21 -22.49 -16.12
N MET A 75 -0.57 -21.91 -17.04
CA MET A 75 -1.75 -21.11 -16.67
C MET A 75 -2.86 -22.00 -16.12
N ILE A 76 -3.16 -23.14 -16.77
CA ILE A 76 -4.18 -24.09 -16.33
C ILE A 76 -3.80 -24.68 -14.97
N ARG A 77 -2.56 -25.12 -14.81
CA ARG A 77 -2.04 -25.60 -13.52
C ARG A 77 -2.19 -24.55 -12.41
N GLY A 78 -1.90 -23.29 -12.71
CA GLY A 78 -2.11 -22.20 -11.77
C GLY A 78 -3.58 -21.99 -11.36
N ALA A 79 -4.49 -22.14 -12.32
CA ALA A 79 -5.93 -22.03 -12.06
C ALA A 79 -6.45 -23.17 -11.17
N PHE A 80 -5.99 -24.41 -11.39
CA PHE A 80 -6.33 -25.56 -10.52
C PHE A 80 -5.83 -25.35 -9.09
N ILE A 81 -4.61 -24.87 -8.91
CA ILE A 81 -4.05 -24.56 -7.58
C ILE A 81 -4.89 -23.47 -6.88
N GLU A 82 -5.31 -22.42 -7.60
CA GLU A 82 -6.14 -21.35 -7.04
C GLU A 82 -7.54 -21.86 -6.67
N LEU A 83 -8.14 -22.70 -7.50
CA LEU A 83 -9.43 -23.36 -7.22
C LEU A 83 -9.34 -24.23 -5.97
N TYR A 84 -8.33 -25.10 -5.87
CA TYR A 84 -8.15 -25.98 -4.72
C TYR A 84 -8.00 -25.21 -3.41
N LYS A 85 -7.22 -24.13 -3.44
CA LYS A 85 -7.10 -23.22 -2.28
C LYS A 85 -8.43 -22.57 -1.93
N GLY A 86 -9.20 -22.13 -2.91
CA GLY A 86 -10.54 -21.56 -2.69
C GLY A 86 -11.49 -22.55 -2.00
N LEU A 87 -11.46 -23.84 -2.43
CA LEU A 87 -12.24 -24.89 -1.79
C LEU A 87 -11.79 -25.18 -0.35
N GLY A 88 -10.48 -25.14 -0.10
CA GLY A 88 -9.92 -25.23 1.24
C GLY A 88 -10.40 -24.10 2.17
N TYR A 89 -10.49 -22.87 1.65
CA TYR A 89 -11.04 -21.74 2.40
C TYR A 89 -12.53 -21.92 2.73
N LEU A 90 -13.33 -22.43 1.79
CA LEU A 90 -14.74 -22.71 2.06
C LEU A 90 -14.91 -23.78 3.15
N LYS A 91 -14.08 -24.83 3.14
CA LYS A 91 -14.06 -25.84 4.21
C LYS A 91 -13.76 -25.22 5.58
N THR A 92 -12.72 -24.40 5.64
CA THR A 92 -12.31 -23.73 6.88
C THR A 92 -13.39 -22.74 7.35
N TYR A 93 -13.99 -21.98 6.44
CA TYR A 93 -15.11 -21.09 6.72
C TYR A 93 -16.28 -21.83 7.37
N ARG A 94 -16.69 -22.98 6.81
CA ARG A 94 -17.72 -23.86 7.39
C ARG A 94 -17.38 -24.23 8.83
N ASN A 95 -16.18 -24.75 9.06
CA ASN A 95 -15.75 -25.22 10.38
C ASN A 95 -15.73 -24.08 11.42
N LEU A 96 -15.22 -22.89 11.04
CA LEU A 96 -15.21 -21.72 11.93
C LEU A 96 -16.61 -21.25 12.30
N ASN A 97 -17.55 -21.24 11.34
CA ASN A 97 -18.93 -20.86 11.63
C ASN A 97 -19.60 -21.87 12.56
N MET A 98 -19.38 -23.18 12.39
CA MET A 98 -19.88 -24.20 13.30
C MET A 98 -19.37 -24.01 14.73
N LEU A 99 -18.07 -23.73 14.88
CA LEU A 99 -17.49 -23.40 16.18
C LEU A 99 -18.06 -22.09 16.77
N ALA A 100 -18.33 -21.10 15.94
CA ALA A 100 -18.94 -19.85 16.36
C ALA A 100 -20.36 -20.05 16.89
N PHE A 101 -21.20 -20.81 16.17
CA PHE A 101 -22.54 -21.16 16.63
C PHE A 101 -22.50 -21.88 18.00
N ALA A 102 -21.65 -22.90 18.14
CA ALA A 102 -21.50 -23.61 19.40
C ALA A 102 -21.07 -22.67 20.55
N LYS A 103 -20.12 -21.78 20.33
CA LYS A 103 -19.67 -20.80 21.34
C LYS A 103 -20.76 -19.80 21.71
N ILE A 104 -21.51 -19.29 20.73
CA ILE A 104 -22.60 -18.33 20.96
C ILE A 104 -23.70 -18.99 21.78
N LEU A 105 -24.14 -20.18 21.40
CA LEU A 105 -25.18 -20.91 22.11
C LEU A 105 -24.75 -21.26 23.56
N LYS A 106 -23.50 -21.71 23.75
CA LYS A 106 -22.94 -21.96 25.09
C LYS A 106 -22.90 -20.69 25.95
N LYS A 107 -22.57 -19.54 25.37
CA LYS A 107 -22.60 -18.26 26.09
C LYS A 107 -24.02 -17.84 26.41
N PHE A 108 -24.96 -18.03 25.49
CA PHE A 108 -26.38 -17.76 25.72
C PHE A 108 -26.94 -18.59 26.88
N ASP A 109 -26.69 -19.89 26.87
CA ASP A 109 -27.14 -20.79 27.94
C ASP A 109 -26.59 -20.35 29.31
N LYS A 110 -25.31 -19.96 29.36
CA LYS A 110 -24.67 -19.48 30.59
C LYS A 110 -25.29 -18.19 31.12
N VAL A 111 -25.72 -17.28 30.24
CA VAL A 111 -26.28 -15.97 30.62
C VAL A 111 -27.75 -16.06 30.97
N THR A 112 -28.50 -16.90 30.27
CA THR A 112 -29.95 -17.02 30.44
C THR A 112 -30.39 -18.17 31.35
N ASN A 113 -29.46 -19.04 31.78
CA ASN A 113 -29.71 -20.29 32.49
C ASN A 113 -30.69 -21.23 31.77
N LYS A 114 -30.75 -21.17 30.44
CA LYS A 114 -31.55 -22.03 29.56
C LYS A 114 -30.66 -23.04 28.87
N GLN A 115 -31.12 -24.26 28.68
CA GLN A 115 -30.39 -25.30 27.93
C GLN A 115 -30.86 -25.36 26.48
N VAL A 116 -30.45 -24.37 25.68
CA VAL A 116 -30.86 -24.22 24.27
C VAL A 116 -29.82 -24.82 23.31
N LEU A 117 -28.57 -24.93 23.77
CA LEU A 117 -27.43 -25.43 22.98
C LEU A 117 -27.73 -26.78 22.27
N PRO A 118 -28.19 -27.86 22.91
CA PRO A 118 -28.33 -29.16 22.26
C PRO A 118 -29.38 -29.13 21.14
N ILE A 119 -30.45 -28.34 21.30
CA ILE A 119 -31.56 -28.26 20.35
C ILE A 119 -31.11 -27.48 19.10
N TYR A 120 -30.60 -26.28 19.28
CA TYR A 120 -30.18 -25.43 18.13
C TYR A 120 -28.93 -25.97 17.45
N LEU A 121 -28.00 -26.57 18.18
CA LEU A 121 -26.80 -27.15 17.56
C LEU A 121 -27.20 -28.29 16.61
N LYS A 122 -28.16 -29.14 16.99
CA LYS A 122 -28.68 -30.20 16.12
C LYS A 122 -29.32 -29.67 14.85
N VAL A 123 -30.05 -28.53 14.93
CA VAL A 123 -30.64 -27.85 13.77
C VAL A 123 -29.56 -27.30 12.86
N VAL A 124 -28.52 -26.69 13.42
CA VAL A 124 -27.40 -26.14 12.63
C VAL A 124 -26.60 -27.27 11.99
N GLU A 125 -26.36 -28.37 12.68
CA GLU A 125 -25.67 -29.55 12.17
C GLU A 125 -26.40 -30.23 11.01
N SER A 126 -27.74 -30.30 11.08
CA SER A 126 -28.58 -30.84 10.00
C SER A 126 -28.79 -29.87 8.82
N SER A 127 -28.43 -28.62 8.97
CA SER A 127 -28.58 -27.63 7.91
C SER A 127 -27.71 -27.97 6.67
N TYR A 128 -28.19 -27.59 5.48
CA TYR A 128 -27.46 -27.81 4.22
C TYR A 128 -26.06 -27.21 4.26
N PHE A 129 -25.86 -26.14 4.99
CA PHE A 129 -24.55 -25.50 5.19
C PHE A 129 -23.50 -26.46 5.76
N ASN A 130 -23.89 -27.31 6.72
CA ASN A 130 -22.99 -28.27 7.36
C ASN A 130 -23.04 -29.66 6.72
N SER A 131 -24.23 -30.11 6.32
CA SER A 131 -24.45 -31.46 5.81
C SER A 131 -23.99 -31.68 4.36
N SER A 132 -23.74 -30.61 3.60
CA SER A 132 -23.37 -30.70 2.17
C SER A 132 -21.91 -31.05 1.99
N ASP A 133 -21.65 -32.20 1.35
CA ASP A 133 -20.31 -32.68 0.99
C ASP A 133 -19.80 -32.18 -0.38
N LYS A 134 -20.57 -31.32 -1.05
CA LYS A 134 -20.21 -30.85 -2.40
C LYS A 134 -18.82 -30.24 -2.51
N VAL A 135 -18.43 -29.43 -1.50
CA VAL A 135 -17.11 -28.78 -1.48
C VAL A 135 -15.99 -29.81 -1.34
N MET A 136 -16.22 -30.86 -0.53
CA MET A 136 -15.22 -31.92 -0.34
C MET A 136 -15.09 -32.77 -1.61
N LYS A 137 -16.21 -33.21 -2.19
CA LYS A 137 -16.20 -33.97 -3.44
C LYS A 137 -15.51 -33.21 -4.57
N LEU A 138 -15.80 -31.92 -4.71
CA LEU A 138 -15.14 -31.09 -5.71
C LEU A 138 -13.62 -30.92 -5.44
N ALA A 139 -13.22 -30.86 -4.16
CA ALA A 139 -11.80 -30.81 -3.82
C ALA A 139 -11.09 -32.14 -4.18
N ASP A 140 -11.75 -33.27 -3.94
CA ASP A 140 -11.23 -34.60 -4.28
C ASP A 140 -11.13 -34.77 -5.82
N GLU A 141 -12.13 -34.31 -6.58
CA GLU A 141 -12.09 -34.29 -8.06
C GLU A 141 -10.92 -33.43 -8.58
N VAL A 142 -10.70 -32.27 -7.98
CA VAL A 142 -9.57 -31.39 -8.36
C VAL A 142 -8.23 -32.07 -8.04
N GLU A 143 -8.13 -32.77 -6.90
CA GLU A 143 -6.93 -33.55 -6.55
C GLU A 143 -6.68 -34.65 -7.60
N GLU A 144 -7.70 -35.43 -7.95
CA GLU A 144 -7.60 -36.54 -8.91
C GLU A 144 -7.17 -36.04 -10.29
N ILE A 145 -7.84 -35.00 -10.81
CA ILE A 145 -7.48 -34.42 -12.13
C ILE A 145 -6.04 -33.86 -12.10
N PHE A 146 -5.65 -33.21 -11.00
CA PHE A 146 -4.31 -32.64 -10.90
C PHE A 146 -3.22 -33.72 -10.82
N VAL A 147 -3.46 -34.82 -10.08
CA VAL A 147 -2.55 -35.96 -10.00
C VAL A 147 -2.36 -36.56 -11.37
N LYS A 148 -3.45 -36.86 -12.09
CA LYS A 148 -3.45 -37.52 -13.38
C LYS A 148 -2.78 -36.69 -14.48
N HIS A 149 -3.04 -35.39 -14.56
CA HIS A 149 -2.63 -34.57 -15.70
C HIS A 149 -1.39 -33.70 -15.46
N PHE A 150 -1.02 -33.40 -14.20
CA PHE A 150 0.07 -32.48 -13.90
C PHE A 150 1.18 -33.04 -13.01
N SER A 151 1.04 -34.30 -12.57
CA SER A 151 2.00 -34.87 -11.60
C SER A 151 2.38 -36.32 -11.94
N GLU A 152 2.12 -36.76 -13.15
CA GLU A 152 2.50 -38.11 -13.62
C GLU A 152 2.04 -39.25 -12.67
N ASP A 153 0.82 -39.15 -12.17
CA ASP A 153 0.21 -40.03 -11.16
C ASP A 153 0.92 -40.06 -9.77
N ASP A 154 1.89 -39.12 -9.53
CA ASP A 154 2.51 -38.98 -8.22
C ASP A 154 1.69 -38.05 -7.30
N LYS A 155 0.93 -38.67 -6.37
CA LYS A 155 0.11 -37.96 -5.39
C LYS A 155 0.94 -37.06 -4.45
N ARG A 156 2.18 -37.46 -4.09
CA ARG A 156 3.04 -36.65 -3.22
C ARG A 156 3.52 -35.38 -3.94
N LYS A 157 3.89 -35.52 -5.22
CA LYS A 157 4.27 -34.40 -6.07
C LYS A 157 3.10 -33.45 -6.29
N ALA A 158 1.89 -33.97 -6.56
CA ALA A 158 0.67 -33.19 -6.69
C ALA A 158 0.35 -32.39 -5.43
N MET A 159 0.38 -33.03 -4.26
CA MET A 159 0.08 -32.40 -2.99
C MET A 159 1.07 -31.31 -2.60
N LYS A 160 2.33 -31.41 -3.02
CA LYS A 160 3.32 -30.35 -2.84
C LYS A 160 2.97 -29.07 -3.61
N TYR A 161 2.21 -29.17 -4.71
CA TYR A 161 1.74 -28.02 -5.47
C TYR A 161 0.38 -27.51 -4.99
N LEU A 162 -0.54 -28.42 -4.64
CA LEU A 162 -1.92 -28.10 -4.26
C LEU A 162 -1.99 -27.57 -2.83
N LYS A 163 -1.36 -28.26 -1.87
CA LYS A 163 -1.24 -27.77 -0.50
C LYS A 163 -0.09 -26.77 -0.47
N PRO A 164 -0.31 -25.53 -0.09
CA PRO A 164 0.79 -24.64 0.17
C PRO A 164 1.55 -25.23 1.35
N THR A 165 2.62 -25.96 1.07
CA THR A 165 3.65 -26.17 2.08
C THR A 165 4.03 -24.77 2.53
N HIS A 166 4.08 -24.51 3.82
CA HIS A 166 4.70 -23.31 4.38
C HIS A 166 5.99 -23.08 3.58
N ARG A 167 5.96 -22.09 2.71
CA ARG A 167 7.17 -21.70 2.01
C ARG A 167 8.07 -21.21 3.11
N LYS A 168 9.00 -22.08 3.58
CA LYS A 168 10.03 -21.68 4.54
C LYS A 168 10.51 -20.32 4.10
N GLU A 169 10.42 -19.33 4.99
CA GLU A 169 10.78 -17.96 4.65
C GLU A 169 12.21 -18.00 4.10
N SER A 170 12.39 -17.51 2.89
CA SER A 170 13.67 -17.61 2.21
C SER A 170 14.71 -16.82 2.99
N HIS A 171 15.70 -17.50 3.56
CA HIS A 171 16.85 -16.85 4.18
C HIS A 171 17.59 -15.93 3.21
N ALA A 172 17.52 -16.20 1.90
CA ALA A 172 18.07 -15.34 0.86
C ALA A 172 17.50 -13.92 0.91
N VAL A 173 16.18 -13.74 1.12
CA VAL A 173 15.59 -12.41 1.24
C VAL A 173 16.17 -11.64 2.41
N THR A 174 16.31 -12.30 3.57
CA THR A 174 16.90 -11.68 4.78
C THR A 174 18.37 -11.35 4.56
N PHE A 175 19.13 -12.23 3.89
CA PHE A 175 20.51 -11.97 3.52
C PHE A 175 20.64 -10.74 2.62
N PHE A 176 19.83 -10.63 1.56
CA PHE A 176 19.87 -9.47 0.67
C PHE A 176 19.43 -8.17 1.35
N ILE A 177 18.46 -8.22 2.27
CA ILE A 177 18.09 -7.03 3.07
C ILE A 177 19.31 -6.56 3.88
N GLY A 178 20.01 -7.48 4.58
CA GLY A 178 21.20 -7.16 5.35
C GLY A 178 22.34 -6.62 4.48
N LEU A 179 22.60 -7.27 3.34
CA LEU A 179 23.64 -6.86 2.39
C LEU A 179 23.38 -5.43 1.87
N PHE A 180 22.18 -5.16 1.36
CA PHE A 180 21.83 -3.83 0.85
C PHE A 180 21.76 -2.78 1.95
N ALA A 181 21.33 -3.13 3.16
CA ALA A 181 21.39 -2.20 4.29
C ALA A 181 22.84 -1.84 4.65
N GLY A 182 23.75 -2.82 4.67
CA GLY A 182 25.18 -2.57 4.88
C GLY A 182 25.80 -1.71 3.78
N CYS A 183 25.52 -2.03 2.51
CA CYS A 183 25.96 -1.22 1.37
C CYS A 183 25.42 0.21 1.44
N PHE A 184 24.13 0.39 1.80
CA PHE A 184 23.54 1.71 1.99
C PHE A 184 24.28 2.53 3.04
N ILE A 185 24.54 1.95 4.22
CA ILE A 185 25.25 2.64 5.32
C ILE A 185 26.65 3.05 4.88
N ALA A 186 27.39 2.15 4.23
CA ALA A 186 28.75 2.42 3.75
C ALA A 186 28.78 3.52 2.69
N LEU A 187 27.90 3.43 1.69
CA LEU A 187 27.78 4.44 0.62
C LEU A 187 27.31 5.79 1.16
N PHE A 188 26.37 5.80 2.09
CA PHE A 188 25.88 7.03 2.71
C PHE A 188 26.96 7.71 3.54
N ALA A 189 27.73 6.93 4.34
CA ALA A 189 28.89 7.46 5.07
C ALA A 189 29.93 8.05 4.10
N GLY A 190 30.26 7.35 3.03
CA GLY A 190 31.14 7.85 1.98
C GLY A 190 30.62 9.15 1.33
N TYR A 191 29.34 9.19 1.02
CA TYR A 191 28.67 10.38 0.48
C TYR A 191 28.80 11.58 1.43
N VAL A 192 28.51 11.39 2.72
CA VAL A 192 28.62 12.45 3.74
C VAL A 192 30.09 12.92 3.90
N ILE A 193 31.04 12.00 3.90
CA ILE A 193 32.48 12.33 3.98
C ILE A 193 32.91 13.19 2.79
N VAL A 194 32.57 12.77 1.56
CA VAL A 194 32.91 13.55 0.35
C VAL A 194 32.23 14.92 0.38
N ALA A 195 30.96 14.98 0.75
CA ALA A 195 30.22 16.23 0.87
C ALA A 195 30.81 17.17 1.94
N HIS A 196 31.35 16.61 3.05
CA HIS A 196 32.01 17.38 4.09
C HIS A 196 33.37 17.91 3.62
N ILE A 197 34.21 17.06 2.99
CA ILE A 197 35.51 17.45 2.44
C ILE A 197 35.38 18.55 1.38
N THR A 198 34.36 18.44 0.52
CA THR A 198 34.11 19.44 -0.53
C THR A 198 33.44 20.72 0.01
N GLY A 199 33.04 20.75 1.28
CA GLY A 199 32.43 21.92 1.93
C GLY A 199 31.04 22.26 1.44
N MET A 200 30.32 21.34 0.78
CA MET A 200 29.03 21.58 0.12
C MET A 200 27.91 21.99 1.06
N TYR A 201 28.02 21.69 2.35
CA TYR A 201 27.02 22.06 3.37
C TYR A 201 27.32 23.37 4.09
N LYS A 202 28.42 24.04 3.75
CA LYS A 202 28.77 25.33 4.38
C LYS A 202 27.91 26.44 3.79
N PRO A 203 27.39 27.36 4.60
CA PRO A 203 26.48 28.43 4.16
C PRO A 203 27.08 29.38 3.09
N GLN A 204 28.38 29.36 2.92
CA GLN A 204 29.12 30.21 1.96
C GLN A 204 29.66 29.44 0.75
N SER A 205 29.40 28.15 0.63
CA SER A 205 29.86 27.35 -0.52
C SER A 205 28.88 27.41 -1.68
N ASP A 206 29.35 27.03 -2.87
CA ASP A 206 28.57 26.96 -4.12
C ASP A 206 27.18 26.33 -3.88
N THR A 207 26.15 27.15 -3.91
CA THR A 207 24.75 26.77 -3.67
C THR A 207 24.21 25.81 -4.72
N VAL A 208 24.92 25.66 -5.86
CA VAL A 208 24.48 24.87 -7.02
C VAL A 208 24.13 23.43 -6.65
N TYR A 209 24.95 22.75 -5.85
CA TYR A 209 24.67 21.36 -5.47
C TYR A 209 23.43 21.24 -4.58
N MET A 210 23.31 22.14 -3.60
CA MET A 210 22.18 22.16 -2.66
C MET A 210 20.87 22.54 -3.36
N GLU A 211 20.94 23.30 -4.45
CA GLU A 211 19.76 23.66 -5.24
C GLU A 211 19.36 22.58 -6.25
N THR A 212 20.30 21.81 -6.78
CA THR A 212 20.04 20.93 -7.93
C THR A 212 19.95 19.45 -7.56
N VAL A 213 20.82 18.97 -6.69
CA VAL A 213 20.94 17.52 -6.36
C VAL A 213 20.30 17.18 -5.03
N TYR A 214 20.45 18.05 -4.04
CA TYR A 214 19.88 17.82 -2.71
C TYR A 214 18.36 17.63 -2.71
N PRO A 215 17.54 18.34 -3.51
CA PRO A 215 16.11 18.05 -3.63
C PRO A 215 15.80 16.62 -4.08
N VAL A 216 16.64 16.04 -4.96
CA VAL A 216 16.48 14.64 -5.39
C VAL A 216 16.75 13.68 -4.25
N LEU A 217 17.85 13.89 -3.50
CA LEU A 217 18.16 13.09 -2.31
C LEU A 217 17.06 13.20 -1.25
N SER A 218 16.61 14.41 -0.95
CA SER A 218 15.55 14.70 0.02
C SER A 218 14.24 14.01 -0.37
N MET A 219 13.85 14.11 -1.64
CA MET A 219 12.64 13.46 -2.17
C MET A 219 12.67 11.94 -1.97
N PHE A 220 13.75 11.28 -2.40
CA PHE A 220 13.88 9.83 -2.24
C PHE A 220 14.00 9.42 -0.77
N SER A 221 14.70 10.18 0.05
CA SER A 221 14.85 9.91 1.48
C SER A 221 13.49 9.92 2.18
N LEU A 222 12.65 10.92 1.94
CA LEU A 222 11.30 11.00 2.53
C LEU A 222 10.38 9.88 2.03
N LEU A 223 10.44 9.56 0.74
CA LEU A 223 9.66 8.50 0.13
C LEU A 223 10.00 7.15 0.74
N PHE A 224 11.29 6.79 0.76
CA PHE A 224 11.71 5.47 1.25
C PHE A 224 11.70 5.37 2.78
N LEU A 225 11.89 6.45 3.52
CA LEU A 225 11.61 6.48 4.96
C LEU A 225 10.15 6.09 5.23
N HIS A 226 9.22 6.61 4.43
CA HIS A 226 7.80 6.28 4.55
C HIS A 226 7.54 4.80 4.26
N PHE A 227 8.10 4.25 3.16
CA PHE A 227 7.99 2.82 2.87
C PHE A 227 8.61 1.94 3.94
N PHE A 228 9.76 2.34 4.49
CA PHE A 228 10.40 1.63 5.60
C PHE A 228 9.48 1.56 6.83
N LEU A 229 8.91 2.69 7.22
CA LEU A 229 7.95 2.75 8.34
C LEU A 229 6.68 1.96 8.06
N TYR A 230 6.23 1.90 6.81
CA TYR A 230 5.13 1.04 6.40
C TYR A 230 5.49 -0.44 6.56
N GLY A 231 6.70 -0.85 6.20
CA GLY A 231 7.23 -2.19 6.48
C GLY A 231 7.25 -2.52 7.98
N CYS A 232 7.69 -1.58 8.83
CA CYS A 232 7.62 -1.70 10.28
C CYS A 232 6.18 -1.87 10.78
N ASN A 233 5.23 -1.12 10.21
CA ASN A 233 3.81 -1.24 10.55
C ASN A 233 3.24 -2.61 10.16
N ILE A 234 3.54 -3.13 8.97
CA ILE A 234 3.12 -4.49 8.56
C ILE A 234 3.66 -5.53 9.54
N PHE A 235 4.95 -5.43 9.93
CA PHE A 235 5.56 -6.31 10.92
C PHE A 235 4.81 -6.25 12.26
N MET A 236 4.54 -5.03 12.76
CA MET A 236 3.85 -4.83 14.04
C MET A 236 2.39 -5.28 13.98
N TRP A 237 1.64 -4.97 12.92
CA TRP A 237 0.26 -5.43 12.73
C TRP A 237 0.17 -6.96 12.71
N ARG A 238 1.11 -7.61 12.03
CA ARG A 238 1.20 -9.07 12.03
C ARG A 238 1.47 -9.62 13.43
N LYS A 239 2.47 -9.06 14.15
CA LYS A 239 2.83 -9.46 15.52
C LYS A 239 1.68 -9.26 16.52
N THR A 240 0.89 -8.22 16.36
CA THR A 240 -0.27 -7.91 17.21
C THR A 240 -1.57 -8.51 16.68
N ARG A 241 -1.53 -9.32 15.60
CA ARG A 241 -2.70 -9.96 14.99
C ARG A 241 -3.79 -8.97 14.51
N ILE A 242 -3.39 -7.76 14.11
CA ILE A 242 -4.28 -6.80 13.45
C ILE A 242 -4.46 -7.23 11.99
N ASN A 243 -5.70 -7.48 11.58
CA ASN A 243 -6.02 -7.99 10.25
C ASN A 243 -6.00 -6.88 9.18
N TYR A 244 -4.81 -6.32 8.93
CA TYR A 244 -4.62 -5.24 7.96
C TYR A 244 -4.97 -5.66 6.53
N SER A 245 -4.74 -6.92 6.15
CA SER A 245 -5.06 -7.43 4.82
C SER A 245 -6.54 -7.35 4.52
N PHE A 246 -7.37 -7.67 5.51
CA PHE A 246 -8.81 -7.60 5.40
C PHE A 246 -9.32 -6.15 5.37
N ILE A 247 -8.80 -5.31 6.28
CA ILE A 247 -9.19 -3.89 6.38
C ILE A 247 -8.87 -3.14 5.07
N PHE A 248 -7.73 -3.44 4.44
CA PHE A 248 -7.32 -2.86 3.17
C PHE A 248 -7.85 -3.62 1.93
N GLU A 249 -8.68 -4.64 2.11
CA GLU A 249 -9.20 -5.49 1.05
C GLU A 249 -8.08 -6.04 0.12
N LEU A 250 -6.96 -6.44 0.71
CA LEU A 250 -5.84 -7.00 -0.03
C LEU A 250 -6.12 -8.47 -0.39
N ALA A 251 -5.78 -8.87 -1.62
CA ALA A 251 -5.84 -10.27 -1.98
C ALA A 251 -4.70 -11.04 -1.27
N PRO A 252 -4.98 -12.08 -0.49
CA PRO A 252 -3.98 -12.77 0.33
C PRO A 252 -2.78 -13.32 -0.45
N THR A 253 -2.99 -13.69 -1.72
CA THR A 253 -1.95 -14.22 -2.60
C THR A 253 -1.05 -13.16 -3.24
N LYS A 254 -1.41 -11.87 -3.13
CA LYS A 254 -0.76 -10.76 -3.83
C LYS A 254 -0.33 -9.63 -2.90
N GLU A 255 -0.45 -9.83 -1.58
CA GLU A 255 0.04 -8.84 -0.62
C GLU A 255 1.57 -8.90 -0.52
N LEU A 256 2.18 -7.72 -0.30
CA LEU A 256 3.60 -7.62 0.01
C LEU A 256 3.80 -7.95 1.49
N LYS A 257 4.70 -8.87 1.77
CA LYS A 257 5.15 -9.13 3.13
C LYS A 257 6.10 -8.01 3.58
N TYR A 258 6.23 -7.81 4.91
CA TYR A 258 7.14 -6.78 5.46
C TYR A 258 8.58 -6.94 4.95
N ARG A 259 9.06 -8.17 4.75
CA ARG A 259 10.39 -8.45 4.19
C ARG A 259 10.53 -7.97 2.75
N ASP A 260 9.49 -8.13 1.92
CA ASP A 260 9.50 -7.63 0.54
C ASP A 260 9.59 -6.10 0.52
N VAL A 261 8.86 -5.44 1.44
CA VAL A 261 8.91 -3.97 1.58
C VAL A 261 10.29 -3.52 2.03
N PHE A 262 10.91 -4.18 3.02
CA PHE A 262 12.27 -3.87 3.45
C PHE A 262 13.30 -4.11 2.34
N LEU A 263 13.16 -5.18 1.57
CA LEU A 263 14.04 -5.45 0.43
C LEU A 263 13.93 -4.33 -0.62
N ILE A 264 12.71 -3.93 -0.98
CA ILE A 264 12.48 -2.81 -1.91
C ILE A 264 13.13 -1.54 -1.38
N CYS A 265 12.93 -1.19 -0.09
CA CYS A 265 13.49 0.01 0.51
C CYS A 265 15.03 0.00 0.51
N THR A 266 15.63 -1.07 1.02
CA THR A 266 17.10 -1.15 1.14
C THR A 266 17.77 -1.16 -0.23
N THR A 267 17.26 -1.93 -1.18
CA THR A 267 17.79 -1.97 -2.55
C THR A 267 17.67 -0.62 -3.23
N SER A 268 16.48 0.01 -3.15
CA SER A 268 16.25 1.31 -3.79
C SER A 268 17.10 2.42 -3.19
N MET A 269 17.21 2.50 -1.86
CA MET A 269 18.05 3.50 -1.21
C MET A 269 19.53 3.29 -1.48
N THR A 270 19.99 2.03 -1.55
CA THR A 270 21.37 1.72 -1.96
C THR A 270 21.64 2.21 -3.37
N ALA A 271 20.71 1.97 -4.32
CA ALA A 271 20.84 2.46 -5.69
C ALA A 271 20.85 4.00 -5.75
N VAL A 272 19.93 4.66 -5.05
CA VAL A 272 19.85 6.13 -5.00
C VAL A 272 21.14 6.74 -4.45
N VAL A 273 21.57 6.29 -3.27
CA VAL A 273 22.77 6.83 -2.62
C VAL A 273 24.02 6.48 -3.43
N GLY A 274 24.10 5.27 -4.01
CA GLY A 274 25.21 4.87 -4.87
C GLY A 274 25.36 5.75 -6.10
N VAL A 275 24.26 6.01 -6.80
CA VAL A 275 24.25 6.91 -7.98
C VAL A 275 24.63 8.34 -7.60
N LEU A 276 24.07 8.85 -6.50
CA LEU A 276 24.38 10.21 -6.03
C LEU A 276 25.80 10.32 -5.48
N PHE A 277 26.35 9.27 -4.87
CA PHE A 277 27.75 9.21 -4.45
C PHE A 277 28.72 9.27 -5.66
N VAL A 278 28.42 8.50 -6.70
CA VAL A 278 29.18 8.56 -7.96
C VAL A 278 29.08 9.96 -8.59
N HIS A 279 27.87 10.51 -8.67
CA HIS A 279 27.65 11.86 -9.17
C HIS A 279 28.47 12.90 -8.39
N LEU A 280 28.40 12.86 -7.06
CA LEU A 280 29.13 13.77 -6.19
C LEU A 280 30.66 13.64 -6.38
N SER A 281 31.16 12.43 -6.50
CA SER A 281 32.57 12.14 -6.73
C SER A 281 33.05 12.69 -8.09
N LEU A 282 32.21 12.63 -9.13
CA LEU A 282 32.51 13.20 -10.43
C LEU A 282 32.54 14.74 -10.39
N VAL A 283 31.56 15.34 -9.71
CA VAL A 283 31.50 16.80 -9.50
C VAL A 283 32.71 17.31 -8.71
N ALA A 284 33.11 16.58 -7.64
CA ALA A 284 34.29 16.90 -6.83
C ALA A 284 35.58 16.88 -7.63
N LYS A 285 35.69 16.01 -8.66
CA LYS A 285 36.79 15.96 -9.62
C LYS A 285 36.68 16.98 -10.76
N LYS A 286 35.75 17.93 -10.67
CA LYS A 286 35.49 19.01 -11.66
C LYS A 286 35.05 18.51 -13.06
N TYR A 287 34.48 17.30 -13.15
CA TYR A 287 33.83 16.87 -14.39
C TYR A 287 32.49 17.61 -14.58
N SER A 288 32.46 18.64 -15.41
CA SER A 288 31.27 19.48 -15.64
C SER A 288 30.54 19.16 -16.95
N TYR A 289 30.63 17.95 -17.46
CA TYR A 289 29.94 17.54 -18.68
C TYR A 289 28.41 17.52 -18.49
N SER A 290 27.68 17.86 -19.56
CA SER A 290 26.20 17.84 -19.55
C SER A 290 25.62 16.50 -19.13
N HIS A 291 26.28 15.38 -19.45
CA HIS A 291 25.87 14.03 -19.04
C HIS A 291 25.93 13.85 -17.53
N VAL A 292 26.96 14.39 -16.84
CA VAL A 292 27.07 14.30 -15.38
C VAL A 292 25.94 15.05 -14.70
N LYS A 293 25.58 16.24 -15.21
CA LYS A 293 24.46 17.05 -14.69
C LYS A 293 23.10 16.36 -14.85
N ALA A 294 22.95 15.48 -15.85
CA ALA A 294 21.71 14.75 -16.10
C ALA A 294 21.49 13.54 -15.17
N ILE A 295 22.53 13.03 -14.49
CA ILE A 295 22.46 11.78 -13.69
C ILE A 295 21.32 11.77 -12.67
N PRO A 296 21.10 12.81 -11.83
CA PRO A 296 20.03 12.78 -10.84
C PRO A 296 18.63 12.77 -11.47
N GLY A 297 18.44 13.44 -12.61
CA GLY A 297 17.20 13.41 -13.38
C GLY A 297 16.95 12.06 -14.03
N LEU A 298 18.00 11.43 -14.59
CA LEU A 298 17.92 10.08 -15.15
C LEU A 298 17.54 9.05 -14.06
N LEU A 299 18.10 9.20 -12.85
CA LEU A 299 17.73 8.36 -11.71
C LEU A 299 16.22 8.44 -11.43
N LEU A 300 15.66 9.64 -11.38
CA LEU A 300 14.21 9.82 -11.20
C LEU A 300 13.42 9.17 -12.35
N LEU A 301 13.84 9.40 -13.58
CA LEU A 301 13.20 8.83 -14.77
C LEU A 301 13.18 7.29 -14.73
N VAL A 302 14.26 6.65 -14.30
CA VAL A 302 14.33 5.19 -14.14
C VAL A 302 13.31 4.72 -13.11
N PHE A 303 13.20 5.36 -11.95
CA PHE A 303 12.20 4.97 -10.93
C PHE A 303 10.76 5.16 -11.43
N VAL A 304 10.46 6.25 -12.13
CA VAL A 304 9.12 6.47 -12.72
C VAL A 304 8.83 5.43 -13.79
N THR A 305 9.80 5.12 -14.67
CA THR A 305 9.65 4.08 -15.69
C THR A 305 9.42 2.70 -15.07
N LEU A 306 10.16 2.34 -14.03
CA LEU A 306 9.96 1.09 -13.30
C LEU A 306 8.57 1.02 -12.65
N LEU A 307 8.07 2.13 -12.11
CA LEU A 307 6.74 2.20 -11.50
C LEU A 307 5.63 1.92 -12.52
N VAL A 308 5.72 2.49 -13.71
CA VAL A 308 4.68 2.39 -14.76
C VAL A 308 4.87 1.14 -15.64
N CYS A 309 6.06 0.54 -15.68
CA CYS A 309 6.44 -0.56 -16.58
C CYS A 309 5.37 -1.68 -16.61
N PRO A 310 4.85 -2.05 -17.80
CA PRO A 310 3.82 -3.08 -17.96
C PRO A 310 4.35 -4.51 -17.81
N LEU A 311 5.66 -4.70 -17.81
CA LEU A 311 6.29 -6.01 -17.70
C LEU A 311 6.09 -6.59 -16.29
N ASN A 312 6.05 -7.92 -16.20
CA ASN A 312 5.90 -8.61 -14.91
C ASN A 312 7.23 -8.69 -14.15
N ILE A 313 7.83 -7.52 -13.95
CA ILE A 313 9.08 -7.32 -13.22
C ILE A 313 8.72 -6.60 -11.91
N PHE A 314 9.43 -6.88 -10.83
CA PHE A 314 9.32 -6.15 -9.55
C PHE A 314 7.87 -5.87 -9.09
N TYR A 315 7.17 -6.92 -8.63
CA TYR A 315 5.84 -6.80 -7.98
C TYR A 315 4.78 -6.03 -8.79
N LYS A 316 4.63 -6.32 -10.08
CA LYS A 316 3.66 -5.67 -11.00
C LYS A 316 2.28 -5.45 -10.36
N SER A 317 1.72 -6.48 -9.71
CA SER A 317 0.38 -6.40 -9.10
C SER A 317 0.29 -5.29 -8.05
N SER A 318 1.34 -5.13 -7.22
CA SER A 318 1.39 -4.12 -6.16
C SER A 318 1.60 -2.71 -6.74
N ARG A 319 2.48 -2.56 -7.77
CA ARG A 319 2.69 -1.28 -8.47
C ARG A 319 1.40 -0.76 -9.11
N TYR A 320 0.69 -1.61 -9.84
CA TYR A 320 -0.56 -1.23 -10.49
C TYR A 320 -1.69 -0.97 -9.48
N ARG A 321 -1.68 -1.64 -8.33
CA ARG A 321 -2.60 -1.31 -7.23
C ARG A 321 -2.28 0.07 -6.66
N PHE A 322 -1.00 0.36 -6.40
CA PHE A 322 -0.56 1.67 -5.95
C PHE A 322 -0.98 2.78 -6.94
N LEU A 323 -0.72 2.62 -8.23
CA LEU A 323 -1.14 3.58 -9.26
C LEU A 323 -2.67 3.76 -9.30
N ARG A 324 -3.44 2.69 -9.09
CA ARG A 324 -4.91 2.77 -9.00
C ARG A 324 -5.35 3.58 -7.78
N VAL A 325 -4.73 3.38 -6.63
CA VAL A 325 -5.01 4.15 -5.42
C VAL A 325 -4.71 5.63 -5.63
N ILE A 326 -3.55 5.96 -6.19
CA ILE A 326 -3.18 7.35 -6.52
C ILE A 326 -4.20 7.96 -7.49
N ARG A 327 -4.59 7.25 -8.54
CA ARG A 327 -5.64 7.70 -9.47
C ARG A 327 -6.95 8.00 -8.74
N ASN A 328 -7.41 7.10 -7.87
CA ASN A 328 -8.65 7.28 -7.11
C ASN A 328 -8.58 8.49 -6.17
N ILE A 329 -7.40 8.75 -5.58
CA ILE A 329 -7.17 9.93 -4.73
C ILE A 329 -7.26 11.21 -5.57
N ILE A 330 -6.54 11.27 -6.69
CA ILE A 330 -6.50 12.45 -7.56
C ILE A 330 -7.90 12.76 -8.13
N LEU A 331 -8.63 11.75 -8.51
CA LEU A 331 -9.98 11.88 -9.08
C LEU A 331 -11.10 11.85 -8.03
N SER A 332 -10.77 12.07 -6.75
CA SER A 332 -11.79 12.30 -5.72
C SER A 332 -12.54 13.62 -6.00
N PRO A 333 -13.86 13.67 -5.87
CA PRO A 333 -14.80 12.74 -5.24
C PRO A 333 -15.48 11.72 -6.19
N LEU A 334 -15.01 11.50 -7.39
CA LEU A 334 -15.69 10.67 -8.41
C LEU A 334 -15.79 9.19 -8.03
N TYR A 335 -14.88 8.68 -7.20
CA TYR A 335 -14.86 7.29 -6.77
C TYR A 335 -15.34 7.11 -5.34
N LYS A 336 -15.97 5.95 -5.07
CA LYS A 336 -16.30 5.54 -3.70
C LYS A 336 -15.00 5.37 -2.91
N VAL A 337 -14.95 5.98 -1.74
CA VAL A 337 -13.76 5.96 -0.87
C VAL A 337 -13.69 4.65 -0.09
N VAL A 338 -12.64 3.87 -0.32
CA VAL A 338 -12.31 2.68 0.46
C VAL A 338 -11.19 2.98 1.47
N MET A 339 -11.01 2.07 2.46
CA MET A 339 -10.02 2.29 3.54
C MET A 339 -8.61 2.53 2.99
N LEU A 340 -8.20 1.82 1.95
CA LEU A 340 -6.86 1.96 1.37
C LEU A 340 -6.65 3.34 0.72
N ASP A 341 -7.66 3.86 -0.01
CA ASP A 341 -7.59 5.20 -0.64
C ASP A 341 -7.54 6.31 0.42
N PHE A 342 -8.38 6.17 1.45
CA PHE A 342 -8.41 7.07 2.59
C PHE A 342 -7.06 7.10 3.34
N PHE A 343 -6.55 5.93 3.69
CA PHE A 343 -5.31 5.78 4.43
C PHE A 343 -4.11 6.33 3.65
N MET A 344 -4.03 6.04 2.34
CA MET A 344 -2.95 6.51 1.49
C MET A 344 -2.98 8.02 1.26
N ALA A 345 -4.17 8.62 1.14
CA ALA A 345 -4.28 10.07 1.02
C ALA A 345 -3.80 10.79 2.29
N ASP A 346 -4.01 10.19 3.48
CA ASP A 346 -3.46 10.72 4.73
C ASP A 346 -1.91 10.66 4.74
N GLN A 347 -1.31 9.65 4.09
CA GLN A 347 0.15 9.60 3.95
C GLN A 347 0.66 10.75 3.07
N LEU A 348 -0.05 11.10 1.99
CA LEU A 348 0.33 12.20 1.11
C LEU A 348 0.32 13.56 1.83
N CYS A 349 -0.56 13.76 2.83
CA CYS A 349 -0.54 14.99 3.65
C CYS A 349 0.79 15.19 4.40
N SER A 350 1.49 14.12 4.75
CA SER A 350 2.80 14.19 5.40
C SER A 350 3.96 14.17 4.39
N GLN A 351 3.67 14.03 3.10
CA GLN A 351 4.63 13.99 2.00
C GLN A 351 4.66 15.28 1.17
N VAL A 352 4.07 16.39 1.67
CA VAL A 352 4.09 17.69 0.99
C VAL A 352 5.51 18.14 0.63
N PRO A 353 6.52 18.06 1.52
CA PRO A 353 7.89 18.43 1.16
C PRO A 353 8.47 17.57 0.03
N MET A 354 8.16 16.28 0.00
CA MET A 354 8.57 15.37 -1.09
C MET A 354 7.90 15.75 -2.41
N LEU A 355 6.60 16.06 -2.39
CA LEU A 355 5.86 16.48 -3.59
C LEU A 355 6.37 17.81 -4.16
N ARG A 356 6.72 18.78 -3.29
CA ARG A 356 7.35 20.03 -3.71
C ARG A 356 8.72 19.83 -4.34
N ASN A 357 9.54 18.96 -3.74
CA ASN A 357 10.84 18.60 -4.33
C ASN A 357 10.65 17.88 -5.68
N LEU A 358 9.65 17.01 -5.80
CA LEU A 358 9.33 16.34 -7.07
C LEU A 358 8.92 17.35 -8.15
N GLU A 359 8.08 18.32 -7.81
CA GLU A 359 7.66 19.40 -8.72
C GLU A 359 8.86 20.21 -9.18
N TYR A 360 9.71 20.66 -8.26
CA TYR A 360 10.92 21.42 -8.57
C TYR A 360 11.88 20.63 -9.47
N VAL A 361 12.17 19.36 -9.13
CA VAL A 361 13.05 18.48 -9.91
C VAL A 361 12.46 18.24 -11.30
N ALA A 362 11.16 18.01 -11.41
CA ALA A 362 10.48 17.85 -12.69
C ALA A 362 10.63 19.13 -13.56
N CYS A 363 10.36 20.31 -12.98
CA CYS A 363 10.60 21.58 -13.67
C CYS A 363 12.05 21.69 -14.17
N TYR A 364 13.03 21.51 -13.30
CA TYR A 364 14.45 21.69 -13.57
C TYR A 364 14.95 20.82 -14.74
N TYR A 365 14.48 19.57 -14.82
CA TYR A 365 14.89 18.65 -15.89
C TYR A 365 14.05 18.78 -17.16
N ILE A 366 12.74 19.02 -17.06
CA ILE A 366 11.84 19.16 -18.23
C ILE A 366 12.17 20.45 -19.01
N THR A 367 12.45 21.56 -18.33
CA THR A 367 12.79 22.84 -18.97
C THR A 367 14.21 22.86 -19.54
N GLY A 368 15.04 21.86 -19.24
CA GLY A 368 16.42 21.81 -19.65
C GLY A 368 17.36 22.74 -18.86
N SER A 369 16.88 23.36 -17.76
CA SER A 369 17.66 24.26 -16.90
C SER A 369 18.91 23.60 -16.31
N PHE A 370 18.92 22.25 -16.24
CA PHE A 370 20.09 21.48 -15.79
C PHE A 370 21.34 21.65 -16.69
N LYS A 371 21.16 21.97 -17.98
CA LYS A 371 22.27 22.16 -18.92
C LYS A 371 23.12 23.38 -18.54
N ASN A 372 22.44 24.47 -18.22
CA ASN A 372 23.05 25.74 -17.86
C ASN A 372 23.21 25.92 -16.35
N GLN A 373 22.75 24.97 -15.56
CA GLN A 373 22.68 25.03 -14.09
C GLN A 373 21.90 26.26 -13.57
N ASP A 374 20.91 26.71 -14.36
CA ASP A 374 20.01 27.80 -13.95
C ASP A 374 18.93 27.27 -12.99
N TYR A 375 19.30 27.13 -11.73
CA TYR A 375 18.37 26.70 -10.66
C TYR A 375 17.36 27.80 -10.30
N GLY A 376 17.65 29.06 -10.63
CA GLY A 376 16.77 30.19 -10.37
C GLY A 376 15.55 30.24 -11.29
N TYR A 377 15.59 29.63 -12.45
CA TYR A 377 14.50 29.68 -13.43
C TYR A 377 13.17 29.17 -12.84
N CYS A 378 13.15 27.96 -12.28
CA CYS A 378 11.94 27.38 -11.71
C CYS A 378 11.44 28.13 -10.46
N MET A 379 12.34 28.70 -9.66
CA MET A 379 11.96 29.46 -8.47
C MET A 379 11.42 30.87 -8.81
N LYS A 380 11.96 31.53 -9.81
CA LYS A 380 11.58 32.90 -10.21
C LYS A 380 10.35 32.91 -11.12
N ASN A 381 10.13 31.87 -11.91
CA ASN A 381 8.99 31.79 -12.82
C ASN A 381 7.67 31.73 -12.04
N LYS A 382 6.76 32.67 -12.33
CA LYS A 382 5.47 32.80 -11.65
C LYS A 382 4.64 31.50 -11.72
N ASN A 383 4.57 30.87 -12.89
CA ASN A 383 3.74 29.67 -13.09
C ASN A 383 4.23 28.51 -12.24
N TYR A 384 5.54 28.27 -12.16
CA TYR A 384 6.10 27.20 -11.32
C TYR A 384 5.96 27.49 -9.83
N ARG A 385 6.12 28.74 -9.41
CA ARG A 385 5.89 29.14 -8.03
C ARG A 385 4.43 28.95 -7.62
N ASP A 386 3.49 29.32 -8.50
CA ASP A 386 2.07 29.12 -8.24
C ASP A 386 1.70 27.63 -8.19
N LEU A 387 2.34 26.81 -9.06
CA LEU A 387 2.21 25.35 -9.01
C LEU A 387 2.77 24.76 -7.70
N ALA A 388 3.91 25.23 -7.20
CA ALA A 388 4.47 24.79 -5.92
C ALA A 388 3.53 25.09 -4.74
N TYR A 389 2.85 26.24 -4.75
CA TYR A 389 1.80 26.54 -3.78
C TYR A 389 0.61 25.57 -3.94
N ALA A 390 0.12 25.38 -5.18
CA ALA A 390 -0.96 24.42 -5.43
C ALA A 390 -0.62 23.03 -4.94
N VAL A 391 0.58 22.50 -5.23
CA VAL A 391 1.06 21.19 -4.77
C VAL A 391 1.05 21.10 -3.25
N SER A 392 1.30 22.18 -2.53
CA SER A 392 1.25 22.20 -1.06
C SER A 392 -0.16 22.03 -0.50
N PHE A 393 -1.21 22.42 -1.25
CA PHE A 393 -2.60 22.28 -0.84
C PHE A 393 -3.25 20.98 -1.33
N LEU A 394 -2.77 20.39 -2.42
CA LEU A 394 -3.40 19.24 -3.08
C LEU A 394 -3.71 18.07 -2.14
N PRO A 395 -2.81 17.58 -1.27
CA PRO A 395 -3.12 16.46 -0.39
C PRO A 395 -4.28 16.75 0.57
N TYR A 396 -4.35 17.95 1.13
CA TYR A 396 -5.44 18.37 2.01
C TYR A 396 -6.76 18.51 1.24
N TYR A 397 -6.71 19.05 0.02
CA TYR A 397 -7.86 19.14 -0.88
C TYR A 397 -8.41 17.75 -1.22
N TRP A 398 -7.55 16.80 -1.62
CA TRP A 398 -8.00 15.43 -1.89
C TRP A 398 -8.66 14.79 -0.68
N ARG A 399 -8.10 15.02 0.51
CA ARG A 399 -8.70 14.51 1.76
C ARG A 399 -10.05 15.18 2.05
N ALA A 400 -10.18 16.47 1.86
CA ALA A 400 -11.44 17.18 2.00
C ALA A 400 -12.50 16.61 1.03
N MET A 401 -12.14 16.38 -0.23
CA MET A 401 -13.02 15.79 -1.23
C MET A 401 -13.44 14.35 -0.91
N GLN A 402 -12.52 13.54 -0.38
CA GLN A 402 -12.85 12.20 0.13
C GLN A 402 -13.84 12.27 1.30
N CYS A 403 -13.71 13.22 2.19
CA CYS A 403 -14.66 13.42 3.30
C CYS A 403 -16.04 13.88 2.77
N ALA A 404 -16.08 14.80 1.80
CA ALA A 404 -17.30 15.23 1.14
C ALA A 404 -18.00 14.06 0.42
N ARG A 405 -17.26 13.24 -0.31
CA ARG A 405 -17.78 12.04 -0.96
C ARG A 405 -18.37 11.05 0.03
N ARG A 406 -17.68 10.80 1.14
CA ARG A 406 -18.20 9.91 2.19
C ARG A 406 -19.44 10.47 2.85
N TRP A 407 -19.50 11.79 3.08
CA TRP A 407 -20.71 12.42 3.58
C TRP A 407 -21.88 12.21 2.63
N PHE A 408 -21.66 12.38 1.33
CA PHE A 408 -22.68 12.14 0.31
C PHE A 408 -23.15 10.67 0.29
N ASP A 409 -22.21 9.70 0.38
CA ASP A 409 -22.51 8.27 0.32
C ASP A 409 -23.16 7.74 1.61
N GLU A 410 -22.82 8.28 2.78
CA GLU A 410 -23.18 7.72 4.09
C GLU A 410 -24.15 8.63 4.90
N GLY A 411 -24.34 9.88 4.51
CA GLY A 411 -25.22 10.86 5.19
C GLY A 411 -24.77 11.28 6.59
N GLN A 412 -23.54 10.95 7.02
CA GLN A 412 -23.08 11.17 8.40
C GLN A 412 -22.36 12.50 8.56
N THR A 413 -22.81 13.31 9.53
CA THR A 413 -22.22 14.62 9.87
C THR A 413 -20.76 14.53 10.35
N SER A 414 -20.34 13.38 10.88
CA SER A 414 -18.95 13.14 11.29
C SER A 414 -17.95 13.33 10.14
N HIS A 415 -18.35 13.08 8.89
CA HIS A 415 -17.51 13.30 7.73
C HIS A 415 -17.34 14.78 7.41
N LEU A 416 -18.36 15.62 7.65
CA LEU A 416 -18.24 17.07 7.54
C LEU A 416 -17.31 17.66 8.60
N VAL A 417 -17.38 17.15 9.84
CA VAL A 417 -16.43 17.54 10.89
C VAL A 417 -15.01 17.16 10.48
N ASN A 418 -14.80 15.95 9.92
CA ASN A 418 -13.48 15.57 9.41
C ASN A 418 -13.02 16.43 8.20
N LEU A 419 -13.93 16.84 7.33
CA LEU A 419 -13.65 17.81 6.27
C LEU A 419 -13.14 19.13 6.84
N GLY A 420 -13.80 19.66 7.88
CA GLY A 420 -13.38 20.88 8.58
C GLY A 420 -11.94 20.82 9.09
N LYS A 421 -11.48 19.66 9.55
CA LYS A 421 -10.07 19.43 9.92
C LYS A 421 -9.10 19.71 8.77
N TYR A 422 -9.41 19.25 7.56
CA TYR A 422 -8.53 19.48 6.39
C TYR A 422 -8.64 20.91 5.88
N VAL A 423 -9.83 21.52 5.96
CA VAL A 423 -10.01 22.96 5.65
C VAL A 423 -9.20 23.81 6.60
N SER A 424 -9.19 23.53 7.89
CA SER A 424 -8.36 24.27 8.87
C SER A 424 -6.86 24.14 8.57
N ALA A 425 -6.41 22.98 8.09
CA ALA A 425 -5.01 22.78 7.66
C ALA A 425 -4.69 23.59 6.39
N MET A 426 -5.61 23.66 5.42
CA MET A 426 -5.45 24.51 4.23
C MET A 426 -5.41 26.00 4.60
N LEU A 427 -6.26 26.46 5.51
CA LEU A 427 -6.24 27.84 6.00
C LEU A 427 -4.91 28.18 6.70
N ALA A 428 -4.39 27.28 7.53
CA ALA A 428 -3.09 27.48 8.16
C ALA A 428 -1.95 27.55 7.13
N ALA A 429 -1.96 26.69 6.13
CA ALA A 429 -1.00 26.73 5.03
C ALA A 429 -1.14 28.04 4.21
N GLY A 430 -2.36 28.48 3.93
CA GLY A 430 -2.63 29.73 3.24
C GLY A 430 -2.15 30.97 4.01
N ALA A 431 -2.41 31.01 5.29
CA ALA A 431 -1.92 32.09 6.18
C ALA A 431 -0.39 32.15 6.16
N LYS A 432 0.28 30.98 6.18
CA LYS A 432 1.74 30.92 6.10
C LYS A 432 2.27 31.45 4.76
N VAL A 433 1.66 31.07 3.64
CA VAL A 433 2.02 31.58 2.29
C VAL A 433 1.81 33.10 2.20
N ALA A 434 0.70 33.60 2.75
CA ALA A 434 0.43 35.03 2.80
C ALA A 434 1.50 35.79 3.61
N TYR A 435 1.87 35.26 4.77
CA TYR A 435 2.94 35.83 5.60
C TYR A 435 4.31 35.79 4.92
N GLU A 436 4.63 34.73 4.16
CA GLU A 436 5.87 34.65 3.40
C GLU A 436 5.95 35.72 2.29
N LYS A 437 4.80 36.12 1.72
CA LYS A 437 4.73 37.19 0.71
C LYS A 437 4.84 38.58 1.31
N GLU A 438 4.18 38.80 2.43
CA GLU A 438 4.13 40.09 3.13
C GLU A 438 4.36 39.87 4.62
N ARG A 439 5.60 40.13 5.07
CA ARG A 439 6.00 39.93 6.46
C ARG A 439 5.49 41.11 7.32
N SER A 440 4.30 40.91 7.91
CA SER A 440 3.71 41.87 8.88
C SER A 440 3.50 41.24 10.23
N ILE A 441 3.50 42.01 11.30
CA ILE A 441 3.21 41.52 12.66
C ILE A 441 1.81 40.91 12.70
N GLY A 442 0.82 41.57 12.07
CA GLY A 442 -0.54 41.04 11.95
C GLY A 442 -0.61 39.70 11.22
N GLY A 443 0.17 39.54 10.13
CA GLY A 443 0.31 38.27 9.40
C GLY A 443 0.91 37.17 10.30
N LEU A 444 1.92 37.50 11.11
CA LEU A 444 2.52 36.56 12.06
C LEU A 444 1.51 36.11 13.12
N CYS A 445 0.77 37.03 13.71
CA CYS A 445 -0.29 36.73 14.68
C CYS A 445 -1.37 35.83 14.06
N LEU A 446 -1.77 36.09 12.80
CA LEU A 446 -2.72 35.27 12.07
C LEU A 446 -2.19 33.84 11.85
N VAL A 447 -0.94 33.70 11.40
CA VAL A 447 -0.31 32.37 11.22
C VAL A 447 -0.30 31.59 12.53
N VAL A 448 0.12 32.22 13.63
CA VAL A 448 0.18 31.58 14.95
C VAL A 448 -1.22 31.15 15.41
N ALA A 449 -2.21 32.03 15.31
CA ALA A 449 -3.57 31.75 15.76
C ALA A 449 -4.22 30.61 14.95
N VAL A 450 -4.17 30.68 13.61
CA VAL A 450 -4.79 29.68 12.74
C VAL A 450 -4.05 28.35 12.83
N SER A 451 -2.71 28.35 12.87
CA SER A 451 -1.92 27.13 13.01
C SER A 451 -2.11 26.45 14.36
N SER A 452 -2.23 27.23 15.45
CA SER A 452 -2.52 26.69 16.78
C SER A 452 -3.91 26.06 16.83
N GLY A 453 -4.93 26.73 16.30
CA GLY A 453 -6.29 26.19 16.19
C GLY A 453 -6.34 24.91 15.38
N ALA A 454 -5.69 24.89 14.20
CA ALA A 454 -5.59 23.70 13.37
C ALA A 454 -4.84 22.56 14.09
N THR A 455 -3.78 22.86 14.84
CA THR A 455 -3.00 21.87 15.60
C THR A 455 -3.84 21.23 16.72
N VAL A 456 -4.58 22.02 17.49
CA VAL A 456 -5.49 21.51 18.55
C VAL A 456 -6.57 20.62 17.94
N TYR A 457 -7.17 21.05 16.83
CA TYR A 457 -8.18 20.27 16.12
C TYR A 457 -7.61 18.91 15.63
N GLN A 458 -6.43 18.92 15.06
CA GLN A 458 -5.77 17.72 14.58
C GLN A 458 -5.35 16.78 15.71
N LEU A 459 -4.88 17.29 16.85
CA LEU A 459 -4.56 16.50 18.04
C LEU A 459 -5.80 15.84 18.63
N TYR A 460 -6.90 16.60 18.76
CA TYR A 460 -8.18 16.03 19.17
C TYR A 460 -8.59 14.88 18.24
N TRP A 461 -8.48 15.09 16.93
CA TRP A 461 -8.84 14.09 15.94
C TRP A 461 -7.95 12.85 16.01
N ASP A 462 -6.63 13.05 16.11
CA ASP A 462 -5.67 11.96 16.22
C ASP A 462 -5.96 11.08 17.45
N PHE A 463 -6.13 11.69 18.63
CA PHE A 463 -6.29 10.92 19.86
C PHE A 463 -7.69 10.33 20.02
N VAL A 464 -8.74 11.12 19.80
CA VAL A 464 -10.12 10.70 20.10
C VAL A 464 -10.75 9.92 18.94
N LYS A 465 -10.62 10.40 17.70
CA LYS A 465 -11.28 9.78 16.56
C LYS A 465 -10.45 8.70 15.89
N ASP A 466 -9.17 8.98 15.63
CA ASP A 466 -8.31 8.06 14.89
C ASP A 466 -7.74 6.96 15.79
N TRP A 467 -7.33 7.26 17.01
CA TRP A 467 -6.78 6.27 17.94
C TRP A 467 -7.82 5.72 18.93
N GLY A 468 -8.96 6.40 19.12
CA GLY A 468 -10.02 5.98 20.03
C GLY A 468 -9.57 5.99 21.50
N LEU A 469 -8.62 6.88 21.86
CA LEU A 469 -8.11 7.09 23.21
C LEU A 469 -8.85 8.24 23.92
N LEU A 470 -8.39 8.64 25.09
CA LEU A 470 -8.99 9.65 25.95
C LEU A 470 -10.45 9.32 26.34
N GLN A 471 -10.73 8.04 26.61
CA GLN A 471 -12.03 7.59 27.08
C GLN A 471 -12.10 7.71 28.62
N PHE A 472 -12.96 8.61 29.13
CA PHE A 472 -13.11 8.87 30.56
C PHE A 472 -13.75 7.70 31.33
N HIS A 473 -14.59 6.90 30.67
CA HIS A 473 -15.31 5.77 31.28
C HIS A 473 -14.62 4.42 31.01
N SER A 474 -13.35 4.43 30.63
CA SER A 474 -12.59 3.21 30.39
C SER A 474 -11.99 2.65 31.70
N ASN A 475 -11.86 1.34 31.80
CA ASN A 475 -11.11 0.67 32.88
C ASN A 475 -9.61 1.03 32.87
N ASN A 476 -9.12 1.57 31.75
CA ASN A 476 -7.76 2.05 31.62
C ASN A 476 -7.77 3.58 31.58
N PRO A 477 -7.19 4.31 32.57
CA PRO A 477 -7.22 5.77 32.61
C PRO A 477 -6.75 6.37 31.28
N TRP A 478 -7.56 7.25 30.67
CA TRP A 478 -7.25 7.96 29.42
C TRP A 478 -7.01 7.08 28.18
N LEU A 479 -7.19 5.76 28.30
CA LEU A 479 -7.06 4.81 27.20
C LEU A 479 -8.43 4.18 26.92
N ARG A 480 -8.48 3.28 25.96
CA ARG A 480 -9.66 2.45 25.67
C ARG A 480 -9.60 1.11 26.43
N ASN A 481 -10.73 0.42 26.54
CA ASN A 481 -10.82 -0.83 27.28
C ASN A 481 -9.98 -1.96 26.66
N GLU A 482 -10.01 -2.10 25.34
CA GLU A 482 -9.29 -3.14 24.61
C GLU A 482 -8.03 -2.55 23.97
N LEU A 483 -6.88 -3.17 24.22
CA LEU A 483 -5.56 -2.76 23.73
C LEU A 483 -4.86 -3.96 23.13
N MET A 484 -4.28 -3.80 21.93
CA MET A 484 -3.52 -4.87 21.28
C MET A 484 -2.07 -4.97 21.80
N LEU A 485 -1.50 -3.86 22.28
CA LEU A 485 -0.20 -3.86 22.93
C LEU A 485 -0.34 -4.18 24.41
N ARG A 486 0.41 -5.17 24.91
CA ARG A 486 0.35 -5.62 26.31
C ARG A 486 0.73 -4.54 27.32
N ARG A 487 1.64 -3.65 27.00
CA ARG A 487 2.20 -2.64 27.91
C ARG A 487 1.48 -1.29 27.72
N LYS A 488 0.66 -0.89 28.67
CA LYS A 488 -0.13 0.35 28.62
C LYS A 488 0.73 1.62 28.48
N PHE A 489 1.93 1.65 29.10
CA PHE A 489 2.80 2.82 29.07
C PHE A 489 3.22 3.24 27.65
N ILE A 490 3.26 2.28 26.69
CA ILE A 490 3.59 2.56 25.29
C ILE A 490 2.57 3.54 24.68
N TYR A 491 1.30 3.42 25.04
CA TYR A 491 0.25 4.33 24.55
C TYR A 491 0.45 5.75 25.08
N TYR A 492 0.81 5.90 26.37
CA TYR A 492 1.08 7.23 26.96
C TYR A 492 2.32 7.89 26.33
N ILE A 493 3.41 7.15 26.16
CA ILE A 493 4.60 7.64 25.45
C ILE A 493 4.24 8.05 24.02
N SER A 494 3.41 7.24 23.34
CA SER A 494 2.98 7.51 21.98
C SER A 494 2.14 8.76 21.85
N MET A 495 1.26 9.03 22.82
CA MET A 495 0.49 10.28 22.88
C MET A 495 1.42 11.48 23.08
N GLY A 496 2.37 11.39 24.03
CA GLY A 496 3.38 12.42 24.25
C GLY A 496 4.25 12.68 23.02
N LEU A 497 4.71 11.62 22.36
CA LEU A 497 5.50 11.71 21.13
C LEU A 497 4.71 12.37 19.99
N ASN A 498 3.45 11.97 19.77
CA ASN A 498 2.61 12.61 18.75
C ASN A 498 2.38 14.10 19.04
N LEU A 499 2.19 14.49 20.31
CA LEU A 499 2.06 15.89 20.74
C LEU A 499 3.33 16.68 20.39
N VAL A 500 4.51 16.20 20.81
CA VAL A 500 5.80 16.86 20.55
C VAL A 500 6.06 17.03 19.06
N LEU A 501 5.86 15.95 18.28
CA LEU A 501 6.07 15.98 16.84
C LEU A 501 5.05 16.88 16.11
N ARG A 502 3.84 17.03 16.64
CA ARG A 502 2.84 17.97 16.11
C ARG A 502 3.22 19.43 16.32
N LEU A 503 3.98 19.72 17.36
CA LEU A 503 4.45 21.08 17.66
C LEU A 503 5.73 21.46 16.89
N ALA A 504 6.32 20.56 16.14
CA ALA A 504 7.56 20.81 15.39
C ALA A 504 7.46 21.99 14.39
N TRP A 505 6.24 22.35 13.92
CA TRP A 505 6.03 23.50 13.06
C TRP A 505 6.38 24.85 13.74
N LEU A 506 6.34 24.92 15.09
CA LEU A 506 6.72 26.11 15.82
C LEU A 506 8.14 26.56 15.49
N GLN A 507 9.05 25.61 15.25
CA GLN A 507 10.41 25.92 14.83
C GLN A 507 10.45 26.72 13.52
N THR A 508 9.54 26.44 12.58
CA THR A 508 9.49 27.17 11.30
C THR A 508 9.00 28.61 11.45
N VAL A 509 8.25 28.91 12.51
CA VAL A 509 7.74 30.24 12.85
C VAL A 509 8.76 31.02 13.70
N LEU A 510 9.41 30.34 14.64
CA LEU A 510 10.39 30.95 15.54
C LEU A 510 11.72 31.27 14.86
N HIS A 511 11.91 30.85 13.60
CA HIS A 511 13.14 31.07 12.81
C HIS A 511 14.43 30.74 13.59
N TYR A 512 14.35 29.71 14.47
CA TYR A 512 15.51 29.26 15.22
C TYR A 512 16.50 28.60 14.28
N ASN A 513 17.51 29.37 13.84
CA ASN A 513 18.60 28.85 13.04
C ASN A 513 19.55 28.06 13.93
N PHE A 514 19.73 26.76 13.65
CA PHE A 514 20.80 25.97 14.26
C PHE A 514 22.17 26.41 13.70
N GLY A 515 22.59 27.62 14.01
CA GLY A 515 23.92 28.19 13.77
C GLY A 515 24.49 27.96 12.37
N SER A 516 25.23 26.87 12.16
CA SER A 516 26.03 26.60 10.96
C SER A 516 25.37 25.67 9.93
N VAL A 517 24.10 25.26 10.12
CA VAL A 517 23.43 24.26 9.26
C VAL A 517 22.54 24.95 8.22
N ASP A 518 22.63 24.53 6.96
CA ASP A 518 21.76 25.02 5.88
C ASP A 518 20.27 24.73 6.21
N TYR A 519 19.40 25.73 5.97
CA TYR A 519 17.96 25.63 6.23
C TYR A 519 17.27 24.46 5.52
N ARG A 520 17.83 23.98 4.40
CA ARG A 520 17.30 22.83 3.64
C ARG A 520 17.53 21.51 4.41
N VAL A 521 18.67 21.38 5.07
CA VAL A 521 18.97 20.20 5.90
C VAL A 521 18.03 20.16 7.10
N THR A 522 17.82 21.31 7.74
CA THR A 522 16.82 21.47 8.83
C THR A 522 15.42 21.15 8.32
N GLY A 523 15.07 21.62 7.12
CA GLY A 523 13.79 21.34 6.46
C GLY A 523 13.57 19.84 6.21
N LEU A 524 14.60 19.12 5.73
CA LEU A 524 14.53 17.66 5.56
C LEU A 524 14.36 16.95 6.90
N PHE A 525 15.07 17.37 7.93
CA PHE A 525 14.95 16.79 9.26
C PHE A 525 13.52 16.94 9.81
N LEU A 526 12.93 18.14 9.73
CA LEU A 526 11.55 18.38 10.16
C LEU A 526 10.54 17.58 9.34
N ALA A 527 10.76 17.47 8.02
CA ALA A 527 9.92 16.65 7.17
C ALA A 527 10.03 15.15 7.52
N ALA A 528 11.24 14.67 7.85
CA ALA A 528 11.44 13.30 8.31
C ALA A 528 10.73 13.03 9.65
N LEU A 529 10.76 13.98 10.60
CA LEU A 529 10.00 13.88 11.86
C LEU A 529 8.48 13.79 11.62
N GLU A 530 7.94 14.55 10.66
CA GLU A 530 6.52 14.42 10.28
C GLU A 530 6.21 13.05 9.66
N VAL A 531 7.09 12.52 8.82
CA VAL A 531 6.94 11.16 8.25
C VAL A 531 6.98 10.10 9.35
N ILE A 532 7.89 10.23 10.33
CA ILE A 532 7.97 9.35 11.51
C ILE A 532 6.67 9.42 12.32
N ARG A 533 6.18 10.64 12.60
CA ARG A 533 4.91 10.85 13.29
C ARG A 533 3.76 10.13 12.55
N ARG A 534 3.71 10.26 11.22
CA ARG A 534 2.68 9.61 10.40
C ARG A 534 2.82 8.08 10.41
N GLY A 535 4.04 7.56 10.31
CA GLY A 535 4.30 6.13 10.44
C GLY A 535 3.84 5.56 11.78
N HIS A 536 4.07 6.30 12.85
CA HIS A 536 3.61 5.97 14.19
C HIS A 536 2.07 6.05 14.33
N TRP A 537 1.43 7.08 13.79
CA TRP A 537 -0.03 7.23 13.73
C TRP A 537 -0.70 6.05 13.02
N ASN A 538 -0.08 5.51 11.97
CA ASN A 538 -0.61 4.39 11.18
C ASN A 538 -0.93 3.17 12.02
N PHE A 539 -0.07 2.84 12.99
CA PHE A 539 -0.28 1.68 13.85
C PHE A 539 -1.60 1.80 14.64
N TYR A 540 -1.77 2.90 15.36
CA TYR A 540 -2.93 3.11 16.23
C TYR A 540 -4.22 3.34 15.46
N ARG A 541 -4.14 4.00 14.31
CA ARG A 541 -5.31 4.18 13.43
C ARG A 541 -5.87 2.84 12.96
N LEU A 542 -5.01 1.93 12.56
CA LEU A 542 -5.45 0.62 12.08
C LEU A 542 -5.87 -0.30 13.24
N GLU A 543 -5.22 -0.20 14.39
CA GLU A 543 -5.63 -0.87 15.63
C GLU A 543 -7.05 -0.45 16.03
N ASN A 544 -7.35 0.85 16.01
CA ASN A 544 -8.68 1.37 16.31
C ASN A 544 -9.74 0.88 15.30
N GLU A 545 -9.39 0.82 14.02
CA GLU A 545 -10.27 0.27 12.99
C GLU A 545 -10.54 -1.23 13.21
N HIS A 546 -9.49 -1.99 13.55
CA HIS A 546 -9.60 -3.42 13.81
C HIS A 546 -10.50 -3.75 15.00
N LEU A 547 -10.34 -3.02 16.10
CA LEU A 547 -11.09 -3.26 17.33
C LEU A 547 -12.53 -2.74 17.29
N ASN A 548 -12.72 -1.53 16.76
CA ASN A 548 -13.96 -0.78 16.90
C ASN A 548 -14.69 -0.53 15.57
N ASN A 549 -14.09 -0.87 14.44
CA ASN A 549 -14.60 -0.49 13.11
C ASN A 549 -14.93 1.01 13.03
N ALA A 550 -14.03 1.83 13.59
CA ALA A 550 -14.26 3.24 13.86
C ALA A 550 -14.57 4.07 12.62
N GLY A 551 -14.01 3.71 11.47
CA GLY A 551 -14.27 4.34 10.19
C GLY A 551 -15.40 3.69 9.40
N LYS A 552 -16.07 2.68 9.95
CA LYS A 552 -17.09 1.85 9.29
C LYS A 552 -16.60 1.18 8.00
N PHE A 553 -15.29 1.05 7.85
CA PHE A 553 -14.68 0.15 6.91
C PHE A 553 -14.74 -1.28 7.48
N ARG A 554 -14.65 -2.29 6.62
CA ARG A 554 -14.71 -3.67 7.09
C ARG A 554 -13.62 -3.96 8.12
N ALA A 555 -14.03 -4.26 9.34
CA ALA A 555 -13.17 -4.77 10.38
C ALA A 555 -13.71 -6.10 10.87
N VAL A 556 -12.86 -7.11 11.00
CA VAL A 556 -13.28 -8.41 11.53
C VAL A 556 -13.23 -8.33 13.05
N LYS A 557 -14.40 -8.35 13.68
CA LYS A 557 -14.47 -8.21 15.13
C LYS A 557 -13.98 -9.43 15.91
N ILE A 558 -14.06 -10.66 15.44
CA ILE A 558 -13.91 -11.82 16.36
C ILE A 558 -13.40 -13.10 15.69
N VAL A 559 -13.45 -13.24 14.38
CA VAL A 559 -12.99 -14.47 13.71
C VAL A 559 -11.67 -14.18 13.02
N PRO A 560 -10.54 -14.71 13.52
CA PRO A 560 -9.32 -14.67 12.75
C PRO A 560 -9.59 -15.36 11.42
N LEU A 561 -9.37 -14.65 10.32
CA LEU A 561 -9.52 -15.27 9.01
C LEU A 561 -8.51 -16.42 8.91
N PRO A 562 -8.92 -17.55 8.32
CA PRO A 562 -8.12 -18.77 8.28
C PRO A 562 -6.76 -18.64 7.57
N PHE A 563 -6.49 -17.47 7.01
CA PHE A 563 -5.23 -17.16 6.31
C PHE A 563 -4.04 -16.92 7.24
N HIS A 564 -4.28 -16.67 8.54
CA HIS A 564 -3.22 -16.32 9.50
C HIS A 564 -2.97 -17.37 10.58
N GLU A 565 -3.88 -18.34 10.78
CA GLU A 565 -3.70 -19.40 11.78
C GLU A 565 -2.69 -20.48 11.39
N VAL A 566 -2.29 -20.51 10.12
CA VAL A 566 -1.36 -21.53 9.60
C VAL A 566 0.11 -21.12 9.79
N ASP A 567 0.38 -19.92 10.30
CA ASP A 567 1.72 -19.36 10.39
C ASP A 567 2.36 -19.35 11.78
N ASP A 568 1.68 -19.83 12.81
CA ASP A 568 2.29 -20.00 14.15
C ASP A 568 2.72 -21.45 14.36
N PRO A 569 4.02 -21.78 14.37
CA PRO A 569 4.49 -22.94 15.08
C PRO A 569 4.23 -22.65 16.57
N GLU A 570 3.54 -23.57 17.23
CA GLU A 570 3.47 -23.62 18.69
C GLU A 570 4.90 -23.56 19.25
N ASP A 571 5.18 -22.52 20.04
CA ASP A 571 6.12 -22.47 21.12
C ASP A 571 5.37 -22.14 22.41
#